data_214d96d262d8037d68a38d5b37705b16
#
_entry.id   214d96d262d8037d68a38d5b37705b16
#
_cell.length_a   1.000
_cell.length_b   1.000
_cell.length_c   1.000
_cell.angle_alpha   90.00
_cell.angle_beta   90.00
_cell.angle_gamma   90.00
#
_symmetry.space_group_name_H-M   'P 1'
#
loop_
_entity.id
_entity.type
_entity.pdbx_description
1 polymer ?
#
loop_
_entity_poly.entity_id
_entity_poly.type
_entity_poly.pdbx_seq_one_letter_code
_entity_poly.pdbx_strand_id
1 'polypeptide(L)'
;MELYELTALELAGQLRAGAVTQAEAIAAAAGRIAACQPGNNAFITVADSPAPAPALSASPLAGVPMACKDNICTRGMRTTCASKILGDFTPCYDATAVERLTAAGAVSMGKLNLDEFAMGSTCETSCYGPAKNPW
;
A
#
# COMPACT_ATOMS: atom_id res chain seq x y z
N MET A 1 7.57 14.95 14.82
CA MET A 1 7.68 14.27 13.52
C MET A 1 6.76 13.07 13.58
N GLU A 2 5.79 13.02 12.69
CA GLU A 2 4.82 11.93 12.66
C GLU A 2 5.43 10.67 12.04
N LEU A 3 4.93 9.48 12.42
CA LEU A 3 5.51 8.22 11.91
C LEU A 3 5.46 8.07 10.38
N TYR A 4 4.45 8.65 9.72
CA TYR A 4 4.32 8.66 8.26
C TYR A 4 5.26 9.65 7.56
N GLU A 5 6.00 10.49 8.29
CA GLU A 5 7.01 11.40 7.76
C GLU A 5 8.41 10.75 7.75
N LEU A 6 8.58 9.64 8.46
CA LEU A 6 9.82 8.89 8.48
C LEU A 6 10.07 8.20 7.14
N THR A 7 11.34 8.10 6.75
CA THR A 7 11.72 7.22 5.65
C THR A 7 11.47 5.75 6.04
N ALA A 8 11.30 4.88 5.04
CA ALA A 8 11.12 3.45 5.30
C ALA A 8 12.27 2.84 6.12
N LEU A 9 13.50 3.34 5.92
CA LEU A 9 14.69 2.87 6.65
C LEU A 9 14.64 3.29 8.13
N GLU A 10 14.29 4.53 8.41
CA GLU A 10 14.14 5.05 9.78
C GLU A 10 13.02 4.33 10.53
N LEU A 11 11.85 4.18 9.89
CA LEU A 11 10.72 3.47 10.48
C LEU A 11 11.07 2.01 10.76
N ALA A 12 11.70 1.31 9.80
CA ALA A 12 12.16 -0.06 10.01
C ALA A 12 13.19 -0.17 11.16
N GLY A 13 14.04 0.83 11.32
CA GLY A 13 14.98 0.94 12.44
C GLY A 13 14.26 1.03 13.79
N GLN A 14 13.26 1.90 13.89
CA GLN A 14 12.45 2.06 15.11
C GLN A 14 11.62 0.81 15.44
N LEU A 15 11.03 0.19 14.42
CA LEU A 15 10.28 -1.06 14.57
C LEU A 15 11.18 -2.20 15.09
N ARG A 16 12.39 -2.36 14.53
CA ARG A 16 13.35 -3.37 14.99
C ARG A 16 13.85 -3.11 16.43
N ALA A 17 14.02 -1.84 16.77
CA ALA A 17 14.42 -1.44 18.13
C ALA A 17 13.29 -1.56 19.16
N GLY A 18 12.05 -1.82 18.73
CA GLY A 18 10.88 -1.83 19.60
C GLY A 18 10.46 -0.45 20.11
N ALA A 19 11.01 0.63 19.53
CA ALA A 19 10.63 2.00 19.87
C ALA A 19 9.24 2.37 19.33
N VAL A 20 8.81 1.70 18.25
CA VAL A 20 7.49 1.80 17.64
C VAL A 20 6.99 0.39 17.39
N THR A 21 5.71 0.15 17.62
CA THR A 21 5.04 -1.10 17.30
C THR A 21 4.52 -1.10 15.86
N GLN A 22 4.33 -2.29 15.27
CA GLN A 22 3.70 -2.40 13.95
C GLN A 22 2.28 -1.82 13.95
N ALA A 23 1.52 -2.00 15.06
CA ALA A 23 0.18 -1.47 15.19
C ALA A 23 0.15 0.07 15.13
N GLU A 24 1.10 0.74 15.78
CA GLU A 24 1.23 2.20 15.72
C GLU A 24 1.61 2.68 14.31
N ALA A 25 2.55 2.00 13.64
CA ALA A 25 2.93 2.34 12.27
C ALA A 25 1.77 2.16 11.28
N ILE A 26 1.03 1.05 11.38
CA ILE A 26 -0.17 0.78 10.57
C ILE A 26 -1.25 1.84 10.85
N ALA A 27 -1.53 2.15 12.13
CA ALA A 27 -2.53 3.13 12.50
C ALA A 27 -2.19 4.54 11.99
N ALA A 28 -0.93 4.96 12.09
CA ALA A 28 -0.47 6.23 11.57
C ALA A 28 -0.64 6.33 10.05
N ALA A 29 -0.25 5.27 9.31
CA ALA A 29 -0.44 5.21 7.87
C ALA A 29 -1.93 5.21 7.48
N ALA A 30 -2.76 4.41 8.15
CA ALA A 30 -4.20 4.34 7.89
C ALA A 30 -4.89 5.68 8.17
N GLY A 31 -4.55 6.35 9.27
CA GLY A 31 -5.07 7.68 9.59
C GLY A 31 -4.69 8.72 8.52
N ARG A 32 -3.45 8.69 8.03
CA ARG A 32 -3.01 9.58 6.95
C ARG A 32 -3.72 9.29 5.62
N ILE A 33 -3.89 8.01 5.28
CA ILE A 33 -4.65 7.60 4.09
C ILE A 33 -6.08 8.12 4.20
N ALA A 34 -6.77 7.89 5.30
CA ALA A 34 -8.15 8.33 5.50
C ALA A 34 -8.31 9.85 5.39
N ALA A 35 -7.36 10.62 5.92
CA ALA A 35 -7.37 12.08 5.83
C ALA A 35 -7.11 12.62 4.41
N CYS A 36 -6.26 11.97 3.63
CA CYS A 36 -5.83 12.46 2.31
C CYS A 36 -6.63 11.89 1.14
N GLN A 37 -7.13 10.66 1.24
CA GLN A 37 -7.79 9.95 0.14
C GLN A 37 -8.96 10.72 -0.49
N PRO A 38 -9.85 11.41 0.26
CA PRO A 38 -10.93 12.18 -0.35
C PRO A 38 -10.45 13.32 -1.26
N GLY A 39 -9.26 13.84 -1.00
CA GLY A 39 -8.67 14.95 -1.78
C GLY A 39 -7.78 14.48 -2.93
N ASN A 40 -6.97 13.43 -2.71
CA ASN A 40 -5.92 13.03 -3.65
C ASN A 40 -6.26 11.82 -4.53
N ASN A 41 -7.26 11.02 -4.16
CA ASN A 41 -7.68 9.82 -4.91
C ASN A 41 -6.52 8.85 -5.25
N ALA A 42 -5.57 8.69 -4.33
CA ALA A 42 -4.37 7.91 -4.56
C ALA A 42 -4.61 6.38 -4.49
N PHE A 43 -5.64 5.94 -3.74
CA PHE A 43 -5.97 4.54 -3.58
C PHE A 43 -7.24 4.17 -4.35
N ILE A 44 -7.22 3.02 -5.02
CA ILE A 44 -8.43 2.37 -5.58
C ILE A 44 -9.06 1.45 -4.52
N THR A 45 -8.22 0.77 -3.77
CA THR A 45 -8.65 -0.11 -2.67
C THR A 45 -7.77 0.15 -1.46
N VAL A 46 -8.36 0.49 -0.33
CA VAL A 46 -7.67 0.55 0.97
C VAL A 46 -7.90 -0.78 1.67
N ALA A 47 -6.89 -1.32 2.32
CA ALA A 47 -7.03 -2.56 3.09
C ALA A 47 -7.88 -2.31 4.35
N ASP A 48 -8.95 -3.08 4.55
CA ASP A 48 -9.86 -2.93 5.69
C ASP A 48 -9.16 -3.25 7.02
N SER A 49 -8.29 -4.24 7.01
CA SER A 49 -7.55 -4.70 8.19
C SER A 49 -6.15 -5.15 7.79
N PRO A 50 -5.19 -4.23 7.64
CA PRO A 50 -3.82 -4.59 7.34
C PRO A 50 -3.27 -5.52 8.43
N ALA A 51 -2.93 -6.75 8.06
CA ALA A 51 -2.38 -7.73 8.99
C ALA A 51 -0.93 -7.38 9.31
N PRO A 52 -0.54 -7.31 10.61
CA PRO A 52 0.85 -7.16 10.98
C PRO A 52 1.70 -8.28 10.38
N ALA A 53 2.88 -7.94 9.90
CA ALA A 53 3.84 -8.95 9.48
C ALA A 53 4.23 -9.83 10.68
N PRO A 54 4.56 -11.11 10.49
CA PRO A 54 5.13 -11.92 11.54
C PRO A 54 6.32 -11.18 12.17
N ALA A 55 6.50 -11.30 13.51
CA ALA A 55 7.56 -10.60 14.23
C ALA A 55 8.94 -10.98 13.66
N LEU A 56 9.48 -10.13 12.83
CA LEU A 56 10.72 -10.33 12.08
C LEU A 56 11.75 -9.32 12.55
N SER A 57 12.30 -9.52 13.76
CA SER A 57 13.35 -8.65 14.31
C SER A 57 14.58 -8.49 13.39
N ALA A 58 14.80 -9.45 12.47
CA ALA A 58 15.87 -9.44 11.49
C ALA A 58 15.39 -9.02 10.08
N SER A 59 14.10 -8.74 9.89
CA SER A 59 13.57 -8.41 8.56
C SER A 59 13.95 -7.00 8.12
N PRO A 60 14.37 -6.79 6.86
CA PRO A 60 14.71 -5.47 6.35
C PRO A 60 13.58 -4.44 6.49
N LEU A 61 12.33 -4.85 6.28
CA LEU A 61 11.16 -3.95 6.30
C LEU A 61 10.37 -4.02 7.62
N ALA A 62 10.56 -5.02 8.48
CA ALA A 62 10.13 -5.07 9.89
C ALA A 62 8.71 -4.52 10.19
N GLY A 63 7.75 -4.66 9.30
CA GLY A 63 6.39 -4.15 9.49
C GLY A 63 6.13 -2.76 8.89
N VAL A 64 7.01 -2.28 8.01
CA VAL A 64 6.82 -1.01 7.31
C VAL A 64 5.57 -1.07 6.43
N PRO A 65 4.61 -0.12 6.59
CA PRO A 65 3.46 -0.01 5.72
C PRO A 65 3.85 0.30 4.28
N MET A 66 3.25 -0.40 3.32
CA MET A 66 3.44 -0.16 1.89
C MET A 66 2.11 -0.21 1.15
N ALA A 67 2.06 0.31 -0.07
CA ALA A 67 0.95 0.11 -0.98
C ALA A 67 1.45 -0.35 -2.35
N CYS A 68 0.70 -1.25 -2.99
CA CYS A 68 1.03 -1.76 -4.31
C CYS A 68 0.21 -1.05 -5.39
N LYS A 69 0.83 -0.77 -6.53
CA LYS A 69 0.12 -0.30 -7.71
C LYS A 69 -0.96 -1.32 -8.12
N ASP A 70 -2.13 -0.85 -8.56
CA ASP A 70 -3.29 -1.71 -8.78
C ASP A 70 -3.21 -2.62 -10.04
N ASN A 71 -2.08 -2.63 -10.73
CA ASN A 71 -1.74 -3.63 -11.75
C ASN A 71 -0.85 -4.77 -11.22
N ILE A 72 -0.53 -4.79 -9.94
CA ILE A 72 0.28 -5.83 -9.30
C ILE A 72 -0.64 -6.77 -8.55
N CYS A 73 -0.75 -8.02 -8.98
CA CYS A 73 -1.60 -9.01 -8.35
C CYS A 73 -1.25 -9.21 -6.88
N THR A 74 -2.27 -9.05 -6.03
CA THR A 74 -2.17 -9.23 -4.58
C THR A 74 -3.28 -10.17 -4.17
N ARG A 75 -2.92 -11.35 -3.66
CA ARG A 75 -3.86 -12.41 -3.29
C ARG A 75 -4.97 -11.89 -2.35
N GLY A 76 -6.22 -12.18 -2.71
CA GLY A 76 -7.37 -11.83 -1.90
C GLY A 76 -7.71 -10.34 -1.87
N MET A 77 -6.95 -9.49 -2.57
CA MET A 77 -7.20 -8.06 -2.67
C MET A 77 -7.55 -7.68 -4.11
N ARG A 78 -8.67 -6.98 -4.28
CA ARG A 78 -9.15 -6.53 -5.59
C ARG A 78 -8.03 -5.84 -6.36
N THR A 79 -7.83 -6.22 -7.63
CA THR A 79 -6.76 -5.75 -8.50
C THR A 79 -7.33 -5.47 -9.89
N THR A 80 -7.58 -4.20 -10.19
CA THR A 80 -8.43 -3.79 -11.32
C THR A 80 -7.67 -3.25 -12.51
N CYS A 81 -6.38 -2.98 -12.40
CA CYS A 81 -5.61 -2.20 -13.38
C CYS A 81 -6.25 -0.84 -13.71
N ALA A 82 -6.99 -0.24 -12.77
CA ALA A 82 -7.78 0.97 -12.95
C ALA A 82 -8.79 0.88 -14.10
N SER A 83 -9.26 -0.33 -14.43
CA SER A 83 -10.20 -0.63 -15.51
C SER A 83 -11.51 -1.22 -14.98
N LYS A 84 -12.63 -0.83 -15.60
CA LYS A 84 -13.94 -1.46 -15.35
C LYS A 84 -13.97 -2.92 -15.81
N ILE A 85 -13.12 -3.31 -16.76
CA ILE A 85 -13.03 -4.68 -17.28
C ILE A 85 -12.64 -5.66 -16.15
N LEU A 86 -11.74 -5.24 -15.27
CA LEU A 86 -11.28 -6.01 -14.11
C LEU A 86 -11.86 -5.51 -12.79
N GLY A 87 -12.96 -4.76 -12.81
CA GLY A 87 -13.54 -4.09 -11.64
C GLY A 87 -13.75 -4.99 -10.43
N ASP A 88 -14.08 -6.27 -10.63
CA ASP A 88 -14.36 -7.26 -9.58
C ASP A 88 -13.26 -8.34 -9.49
N PHE A 89 -12.17 -8.20 -10.24
CA PHE A 89 -11.12 -9.22 -10.24
C PHE A 89 -10.33 -9.24 -8.93
N THR A 90 -10.31 -10.40 -8.30
CA THR A 90 -9.53 -10.67 -7.09
C THR A 90 -8.58 -11.83 -7.37
N PRO A 91 -7.26 -11.59 -7.42
CA PRO A 91 -6.27 -12.63 -7.69
C PRO A 91 -6.26 -13.72 -6.62
N CYS A 92 -6.08 -14.97 -7.04
CA CYS A 92 -5.85 -16.12 -6.14
C CYS A 92 -4.35 -16.35 -5.86
N TYR A 93 -3.47 -15.46 -6.32
CA TYR A 93 -2.01 -15.51 -6.16
C TYR A 93 -1.43 -14.12 -5.96
N ASP A 94 -0.22 -14.07 -5.43
CA ASP A 94 0.59 -12.85 -5.34
C ASP A 94 1.58 -12.76 -6.51
N ALA A 95 1.82 -11.56 -7.00
CA ALA A 95 2.97 -11.29 -7.84
C ALA A 95 4.27 -11.52 -7.05
N THR A 96 5.33 -11.98 -7.71
CA THR A 96 6.64 -12.24 -7.08
C THR A 96 7.16 -11.05 -6.26
N ALA A 97 6.90 -9.83 -6.72
CA ALA A 97 7.27 -8.62 -5.96
C ALA A 97 6.53 -8.53 -4.62
N VAL A 98 5.23 -8.85 -4.59
CA VAL A 98 4.42 -8.86 -3.36
C VAL A 98 4.90 -9.94 -2.41
N GLU A 99 5.14 -11.17 -2.92
CA GLU A 99 5.68 -12.27 -2.10
C GLU A 99 6.99 -11.88 -1.42
N ARG A 100 7.92 -11.26 -2.18
CA ARG A 100 9.22 -10.83 -1.65
C ARG A 100 9.09 -9.70 -0.64
N LEU A 101 8.24 -8.71 -0.88
CA LEU A 101 8.01 -7.60 0.04
C LEU A 101 7.36 -8.08 1.34
N THR A 102 6.37 -8.97 1.24
CA THR A 102 5.72 -9.58 2.40
C THR A 102 6.71 -10.45 3.19
N ALA A 103 7.52 -11.26 2.50
CA ALA A 103 8.59 -12.04 3.14
C ALA A 103 9.64 -11.16 3.80
N ALA A 104 9.91 -9.97 3.27
CA ALA A 104 10.75 -8.96 3.89
C ALA A 104 10.07 -8.18 5.04
N GLY A 105 8.82 -8.49 5.37
CA GLY A 105 8.08 -7.95 6.50
C GLY A 105 7.28 -6.68 6.20
N ALA A 106 7.10 -6.29 4.95
CA ALA A 106 6.23 -5.16 4.60
C ALA A 106 4.75 -5.48 4.84
N VAL A 107 3.98 -4.48 5.21
CA VAL A 107 2.54 -4.59 5.47
C VAL A 107 1.75 -3.86 4.38
N SER A 108 0.89 -4.58 3.66
CA SER A 108 0.10 -3.98 2.58
C SER A 108 -1.05 -3.13 3.13
N MET A 109 -1.08 -1.86 2.74
CA MET A 109 -2.14 -0.89 3.08
C MET A 109 -3.21 -0.78 1.98
N GLY A 110 -3.00 -1.39 0.81
CA GLY A 110 -3.95 -1.32 -0.28
C GLY A 110 -3.34 -1.20 -1.67
N LYS A 111 -4.17 -0.77 -2.63
CA LYS A 111 -3.86 -0.70 -4.05
C LYS A 111 -3.94 0.74 -4.55
N LEU A 112 -2.86 1.18 -5.20
CA LEU A 112 -2.71 2.55 -5.69
C LEU A 112 -3.29 2.72 -7.10
N ASN A 113 -3.87 3.90 -7.31
CA ASN A 113 -4.42 4.34 -8.58
C ASN A 113 -3.34 4.49 -9.67
N LEU A 114 -3.76 4.34 -10.91
CA LEU A 114 -2.88 4.39 -12.09
C LEU A 114 -3.71 4.68 -13.35
N ASP A 115 -3.04 4.93 -14.47
CA ASP A 115 -3.69 4.89 -15.78
C ASP A 115 -4.19 3.48 -16.12
N GLU A 116 -5.32 3.39 -16.83
CA GLU A 116 -5.92 2.11 -17.20
C GLU A 116 -4.90 1.19 -17.88
N PHE A 117 -4.74 -0.04 -17.36
CA PHE A 117 -3.72 -1.03 -17.77
C PHE A 117 -2.28 -0.50 -17.79
N ALA A 118 -1.98 0.53 -16.99
CA ALA A 118 -0.68 1.19 -16.95
C ALA A 118 -0.26 1.86 -18.27
N MET A 119 -1.22 2.19 -19.14
CA MET A 119 -0.99 2.84 -20.43
C MET A 119 -1.18 4.35 -20.31
N GLY A 120 -0.23 5.01 -19.69
CA GLY A 120 -0.20 6.45 -19.48
C GLY A 120 0.84 6.84 -18.43
N SER A 121 0.92 8.13 -18.11
CA SER A 121 1.90 8.68 -17.16
C SER A 121 1.31 9.74 -16.21
N THR A 122 0.00 10.01 -16.29
CA THR A 122 -0.66 11.12 -15.59
C THR A 122 -1.83 10.68 -14.71
N CYS A 123 -2.20 9.39 -14.75
CA CYS A 123 -3.36 8.83 -14.06
C CYS A 123 -4.72 9.40 -14.54
N GLU A 124 -4.77 9.96 -15.74
CA GLU A 124 -5.99 10.58 -16.29
C GLU A 124 -6.99 9.56 -16.84
N THR A 125 -6.51 8.39 -17.26
CA THR A 125 -7.36 7.35 -17.90
C THR A 125 -7.96 6.36 -16.90
N SER A 126 -7.70 6.53 -15.61
CA SER A 126 -8.29 5.68 -14.57
C SER A 126 -9.81 5.75 -14.57
N CYS A 127 -10.49 4.60 -14.59
CA CYS A 127 -11.94 4.55 -14.47
C CYS A 127 -12.46 5.01 -13.10
N TYR A 128 -11.58 5.16 -12.12
CA TYR A 128 -11.87 5.69 -10.77
C TYR A 128 -11.59 7.19 -10.65
N GLY A 129 -11.22 7.83 -11.75
CA GLY A 129 -10.77 9.23 -11.80
C GLY A 129 -9.28 9.39 -11.48
N PRO A 130 -8.69 10.55 -11.82
CA PRO A 130 -7.26 10.80 -11.65
C PRO A 130 -6.86 10.93 -10.18
N ALA A 131 -5.65 10.49 -9.86
CA ALA A 131 -4.99 10.90 -8.64
C ALA A 131 -4.57 12.37 -8.73
N LYS A 132 -4.63 13.10 -7.61
CA LYS A 132 -4.34 14.53 -7.55
C LYS A 132 -3.12 14.79 -6.68
N ASN A 133 -2.27 15.71 -7.11
CA ASN A 133 -1.19 16.21 -6.28
C ASN A 133 -1.78 17.08 -5.15
N PRO A 134 -1.44 16.84 -3.88
CA PRO A 134 -1.95 17.61 -2.75
C PRO A 134 -1.32 19.00 -2.59
N TRP A 135 -0.26 19.32 -3.35
CA TRP A 135 0.47 20.60 -3.30
C TRP A 135 -0.09 21.66 -4.24
#